data_09437fb4c894715d29e16ea99a256a04
#
_entry.id   09437fb4c894715d29e16ea99a256a04
#
_cell.length_a   1.000
_cell.length_b   1.000
_cell.length_c   1.000
_cell.angle_alpha   90.00
_cell.angle_beta   90.00
_cell.angle_gamma   90.00
#
_symmetry.space_group_name_H-M   'P 1'
#
loop_
_entity.id
_entity.type
_entity.pdbx_description
1 polymer ?
#
loop_
_entity_poly.entity_id
_entity_poly.type
_entity_poly.pdbx_seq_one_letter_code
_entity_poly.pdbx_strand_id
1 'polypeptide(L)'
;EGPFYLPMATSEGALVASTTRGATAISQCGGATARVIRQQMLRVPLFVFSDMKDALLFADLVRDHVDDLQQRVKQVSNHAKLSNVAPFLIGNQVHVRFVYETGDAAGQNMTTTCTWHACQWLMKYLQERHSVRIENFLIEGNMSGDKKVNYQSFIAGRGTRVSAEAFISTEVLERVLKVTPEQMVKCNQLGMVGACQSGMIGYNINTANVIAAIFTATGQDIACVHESSVAQLHVQSVEGGLYASMILPALV
;
A
#
# COMPACT_ATOMS: atom_id res chain seq x y z
N GLU A 1 22.28 -7.96 8.14
CA GLU A 1 22.61 -6.53 7.98
C GLU A 1 22.80 -5.91 9.35
N GLY A 2 23.73 -4.94 9.47
CA GLY A 2 24.04 -4.26 10.73
C GLY A 2 23.11 -3.10 11.06
N PRO A 3 23.32 -2.41 12.18
CA PRO A 3 22.56 -1.22 12.52
C PRO A 3 22.83 -0.09 11.51
N PHE A 4 21.80 0.68 11.19
CA PHE A 4 21.89 1.86 10.33
C PHE A 4 21.05 3.01 10.88
N TYR A 5 21.40 4.23 10.49
CA TYR A 5 20.64 5.43 10.83
C TYR A 5 19.69 5.78 9.69
N LEU A 6 18.39 5.93 10.01
CA LEU A 6 17.39 6.38 9.05
C LEU A 6 17.35 7.92 9.05
N PRO A 7 17.71 8.59 7.95
CA PRO A 7 17.65 10.05 7.88
C PRO A 7 16.21 10.55 7.74
N MET A 8 15.95 11.74 8.24
CA MET A 8 14.68 12.47 8.08
C MET A 8 14.97 13.91 7.67
N ALA A 9 14.24 14.42 6.66
CA ALA A 9 14.32 15.80 6.21
C ALA A 9 12.92 16.44 6.27
N THR A 10 12.80 17.53 7.05
CA THR A 10 11.54 18.25 7.21
C THR A 10 11.78 19.72 7.48
N SER A 11 10.87 20.59 7.03
CA SER A 11 10.80 21.99 7.42
C SER A 11 9.96 22.23 8.69
N GLU A 12 9.32 21.17 9.20
CA GLU A 12 8.46 21.22 10.39
C GLU A 12 9.27 20.88 11.65
N GLY A 13 9.72 21.89 12.39
CA GLY A 13 10.50 21.69 13.64
C GLY A 13 9.75 20.88 14.69
N ALA A 14 8.43 21.00 14.77
CA ALA A 14 7.60 20.22 15.68
C ALA A 14 7.65 18.71 15.40
N LEU A 15 7.80 18.30 14.15
CA LEU A 15 7.95 16.89 13.78
C LEU A 15 9.24 16.30 14.36
N VAL A 16 10.34 17.03 14.31
CA VAL A 16 11.63 16.58 14.87
C VAL A 16 11.48 16.31 16.38
N ALA A 17 10.89 17.27 17.11
CA ALA A 17 10.67 17.13 18.55
C ALA A 17 9.71 15.96 18.89
N SER A 18 8.62 15.82 18.13
CA SER A 18 7.63 14.76 18.31
C SER A 18 8.23 13.38 18.06
N THR A 19 8.94 13.22 16.93
CA THR A 19 9.58 11.94 16.57
C THR A 19 10.66 11.55 17.57
N THR A 20 11.49 12.51 17.98
CA THR A 20 12.54 12.28 18.99
C THR A 20 11.94 11.80 20.32
N ARG A 21 10.85 12.44 20.76
CA ARG A 21 10.16 12.05 21.99
C ARG A 21 9.57 10.64 21.92
N GLY A 22 8.89 10.31 20.82
CA GLY A 22 8.35 8.97 20.59
C GLY A 22 9.45 7.90 20.50
N ALA A 23 10.50 8.17 19.73
CA ALA A 23 11.65 7.27 19.59
C ALA A 23 12.35 7.04 20.93
N THR A 24 12.49 8.09 21.76
CA THR A 24 13.07 7.98 23.11
C THR A 24 12.23 7.05 23.99
N ALA A 25 10.89 7.21 23.98
CA ALA A 25 10.02 6.36 24.77
C ALA A 25 10.11 4.89 24.34
N ILE A 26 10.04 4.63 23.05
CA ILE A 26 10.15 3.28 22.48
C ILE A 26 11.52 2.66 22.78
N SER A 27 12.63 3.41 22.60
CA SER A 27 13.98 2.91 22.83
C SER A 27 14.23 2.55 24.29
N GLN A 28 13.71 3.34 25.23
CA GLN A 28 13.84 3.07 26.68
C GLN A 28 13.08 1.82 27.12
N CYS A 29 12.12 1.36 26.34
CA CYS A 29 11.33 0.15 26.60
C CYS A 29 11.73 -1.05 25.73
N GLY A 30 12.94 -1.05 25.14
CA GLY A 30 13.45 -2.18 24.40
C GLY A 30 13.25 -2.11 22.89
N GLY A 31 12.69 -1.00 22.38
CA GLY A 31 12.49 -0.79 20.94
C GLY A 31 11.13 -1.23 20.43
N ALA A 32 10.99 -1.33 19.12
CA ALA A 32 9.79 -1.79 18.43
C ALA A 32 10.06 -3.08 17.66
N THR A 33 9.07 -3.96 17.59
CA THR A 33 9.08 -5.13 16.69
C THR A 33 8.32 -4.80 15.43
N ALA A 34 8.91 -5.02 14.26
CA ALA A 34 8.23 -4.85 12.98
C ALA A 34 8.33 -6.11 12.11
N ARG A 35 7.29 -6.38 11.33
CA ARG A 35 7.23 -7.50 10.39
C ARG A 35 6.61 -7.08 9.07
N VAL A 36 7.26 -7.45 7.98
CA VAL A 36 6.69 -7.40 6.64
C VAL A 36 5.70 -8.56 6.51
N ILE A 37 4.46 -8.23 6.22
CA ILE A 37 3.36 -9.19 6.06
C ILE A 37 3.18 -9.57 4.60
N ARG A 38 3.35 -8.60 3.69
CA ARG A 38 3.19 -8.78 2.24
C ARG A 38 3.94 -7.68 1.50
N GLN A 39 4.46 -8.02 0.35
CA GLN A 39 5.01 -7.08 -0.61
C GLN A 39 4.47 -7.40 -2.00
N GLN A 40 3.94 -6.42 -2.68
CA GLN A 40 3.40 -6.59 -4.03
C GLN A 40 3.34 -5.27 -4.79
N MET A 41 3.38 -5.36 -6.11
CA MET A 41 3.16 -4.22 -7.00
C MET A 41 1.94 -4.48 -7.88
N LEU A 42 1.23 -3.43 -8.24
CA LEU A 42 -0.01 -3.52 -9.00
C LEU A 42 0.05 -2.71 -10.29
N ARG A 43 -0.57 -3.26 -11.35
CA ARG A 43 -1.07 -2.52 -12.51
C ARG A 43 -2.50 -2.93 -12.80
N VAL A 44 -3.34 -1.96 -13.13
CA VAL A 44 -4.76 -2.22 -13.37
C VAL A 44 -5.21 -1.53 -14.67
N PRO A 45 -4.86 -2.11 -15.83
CA PRO A 45 -5.33 -1.62 -17.11
C PRO A 45 -6.86 -1.71 -17.21
N LEU A 46 -7.41 -0.79 -18.00
CA LEU A 46 -8.83 -0.70 -18.33
C LEU A 46 -9.03 -1.02 -19.80
N PHE A 47 -9.97 -1.91 -20.07
CA PHE A 47 -10.48 -2.25 -21.39
C PHE A 47 -11.95 -1.82 -21.50
N VAL A 48 -12.31 -1.20 -22.60
CA VAL A 48 -13.67 -0.74 -22.88
C VAL A 48 -14.19 -1.44 -24.12
N PHE A 49 -15.38 -1.99 -24.06
CA PHE A 49 -16.05 -2.74 -25.13
C PHE A 49 -17.31 -2.01 -25.59
N SER A 50 -17.89 -2.45 -26.72
CA SER A 50 -19.16 -1.91 -27.22
C SER A 50 -20.33 -2.22 -26.30
N ASP A 51 -20.30 -3.38 -25.65
CA ASP A 51 -21.36 -3.83 -24.75
C ASP A 51 -20.81 -4.72 -23.60
N MET A 52 -21.70 -5.07 -22.67
CA MET A 52 -21.39 -5.91 -21.52
C MET A 52 -21.14 -7.37 -21.90
N LYS A 53 -21.69 -7.87 -23.01
CA LYS A 53 -21.50 -9.26 -23.44
C LYS A 53 -20.04 -9.50 -23.82
N ASP A 54 -19.48 -8.59 -24.61
CA ASP A 54 -18.08 -8.66 -25.02
C ASP A 54 -17.13 -8.44 -23.81
N ALA A 55 -17.51 -7.56 -22.89
CA ALA A 55 -16.78 -7.35 -21.64
C ALA A 55 -16.77 -8.60 -20.75
N LEU A 56 -17.88 -9.33 -20.64
CA LEU A 56 -17.96 -10.59 -19.91
C LEU A 56 -17.10 -11.67 -20.54
N LEU A 57 -17.21 -11.84 -21.87
CA LEU A 57 -16.36 -12.79 -22.59
C LEU A 57 -14.87 -12.51 -22.36
N PHE A 58 -14.46 -11.25 -22.45
CA PHE A 58 -13.08 -10.86 -22.16
C PHE A 58 -12.68 -11.17 -20.72
N ALA A 59 -13.54 -10.89 -19.74
CA ALA A 59 -13.25 -11.17 -18.34
C ALA A 59 -13.07 -12.68 -18.07
N ASP A 60 -13.83 -13.54 -18.74
CA ASP A 60 -13.67 -14.99 -18.65
C ASP A 60 -12.37 -15.45 -19.32
N LEU A 61 -12.06 -14.95 -20.51
CA LEU A 61 -10.77 -15.22 -21.17
C LEU A 61 -9.57 -14.83 -20.32
N VAL A 62 -9.63 -13.70 -19.61
CA VAL A 62 -8.54 -13.31 -18.68
C VAL A 62 -8.36 -14.36 -17.60
N ARG A 63 -9.43 -14.93 -17.05
CA ARG A 63 -9.36 -15.99 -16.03
C ARG A 63 -8.78 -17.29 -16.58
N ASP A 64 -9.18 -17.65 -17.79
CA ASP A 64 -8.75 -18.89 -18.44
C ASP A 64 -7.28 -18.87 -18.89
N HIS A 65 -6.71 -17.68 -19.13
CA HIS A 65 -5.37 -17.50 -19.67
C HIS A 65 -4.34 -16.93 -18.69
N VAL A 66 -4.53 -17.13 -17.38
CA VAL A 66 -3.58 -16.62 -16.36
C VAL A 66 -2.17 -17.17 -16.59
N ASP A 67 -2.05 -18.47 -16.89
CA ASP A 67 -0.74 -19.12 -17.12
C ASP A 67 -0.04 -18.55 -18.36
N ASP A 68 -0.80 -18.29 -19.44
CA ASP A 68 -0.25 -17.66 -20.65
C ASP A 68 0.26 -16.24 -20.34
N LEU A 69 -0.49 -15.46 -19.55
CA LEU A 69 -0.08 -14.13 -19.12
C LEU A 69 1.20 -14.16 -18.28
N GLN A 70 1.33 -15.14 -17.36
CA GLN A 70 2.54 -15.35 -16.59
C GLN A 70 3.75 -15.66 -17.49
N GLN A 71 3.56 -16.50 -18.49
CA GLN A 71 4.62 -16.80 -19.47
C GLN A 71 5.03 -15.56 -20.29
N ARG A 72 4.07 -14.71 -20.70
CA ARG A 72 4.36 -13.46 -21.40
C ARG A 72 5.16 -12.48 -20.54
N VAL A 73 4.77 -12.32 -19.28
CA VAL A 73 5.51 -11.50 -18.32
C VAL A 73 6.95 -12.01 -18.16
N LYS A 74 7.13 -13.32 -18.01
CA LYS A 74 8.45 -13.94 -17.87
C LYS A 74 9.36 -13.75 -19.09
N GLN A 75 8.79 -13.65 -20.30
CA GLN A 75 9.54 -13.35 -21.52
C GLN A 75 10.09 -11.92 -21.55
N VAL A 76 9.45 -10.98 -20.80
CA VAL A 76 9.82 -9.57 -20.76
C VAL A 76 10.79 -9.27 -19.62
N SER A 77 10.62 -9.92 -18.46
CA SER A 77 11.46 -9.68 -17.28
C SER A 77 11.62 -10.94 -16.44
N ASN A 78 12.86 -11.20 -16.00
CA ASN A 78 13.17 -12.24 -15.03
C ASN A 78 12.95 -11.80 -13.57
N HIS A 79 12.70 -10.50 -13.33
CA HIS A 79 12.55 -9.91 -12.01
C HIS A 79 11.09 -9.63 -11.64
N ALA A 80 10.19 -9.55 -12.64
CA ALA A 80 8.77 -9.41 -12.41
C ALA A 80 8.09 -10.77 -12.38
N LYS A 81 7.61 -11.20 -11.22
CA LYS A 81 6.82 -12.43 -11.11
C LYS A 81 5.34 -12.06 -11.01
N LEU A 82 4.57 -12.36 -12.03
CA LEU A 82 3.12 -12.20 -12.02
C LEU A 82 2.50 -13.27 -11.12
N SER A 83 1.98 -12.87 -9.96
CA SER A 83 1.43 -13.80 -8.96
C SER A 83 -0.08 -13.99 -9.08
N ASN A 84 -0.80 -12.99 -9.57
CA ASN A 84 -2.25 -13.07 -9.75
C ASN A 84 -2.74 -12.11 -10.84
N VAL A 85 -3.84 -12.50 -11.51
CA VAL A 85 -4.58 -11.65 -12.44
C VAL A 85 -6.06 -11.80 -12.16
N ALA A 86 -6.77 -10.67 -11.98
CA ALA A 86 -8.19 -10.68 -11.67
C ALA A 86 -8.94 -9.59 -12.45
N PRO A 87 -9.95 -9.95 -13.27
CA PRO A 87 -10.80 -8.98 -13.94
C PRO A 87 -11.92 -8.48 -13.02
N PHE A 88 -12.24 -7.19 -13.14
CA PHE A 88 -13.35 -6.52 -12.48
C PHE A 88 -14.23 -5.85 -13.53
N LEU A 89 -15.46 -6.33 -13.67
CA LEU A 89 -16.43 -5.85 -14.64
C LEU A 89 -17.25 -4.68 -14.08
N ILE A 90 -17.36 -3.62 -14.86
CA ILE A 90 -18.23 -2.46 -14.59
C ILE A 90 -18.94 -2.08 -15.89
N GLY A 91 -20.15 -2.63 -16.11
CA GLY A 91 -20.88 -2.44 -17.36
C GLY A 91 -20.10 -3.00 -18.56
N ASN A 92 -19.78 -2.15 -19.54
CA ASN A 92 -18.95 -2.50 -20.71
C ASN A 92 -17.45 -2.30 -20.48
N GLN A 93 -17.03 -2.10 -19.24
CA GLN A 93 -15.64 -1.88 -18.87
C GLN A 93 -15.10 -3.05 -18.06
N VAL A 94 -13.84 -3.43 -18.32
CA VAL A 94 -13.13 -4.45 -17.54
C VAL A 94 -11.81 -3.88 -17.07
N HIS A 95 -11.67 -3.71 -15.76
CA HIS A 95 -10.40 -3.44 -15.12
C HIS A 95 -9.71 -4.77 -14.82
N VAL A 96 -8.50 -4.98 -15.29
CA VAL A 96 -7.74 -6.22 -15.07
C VAL A 96 -6.61 -5.96 -14.09
N ARG A 97 -6.73 -6.50 -12.87
CA ARG A 97 -5.75 -6.31 -11.81
C ARG A 97 -4.62 -7.32 -11.94
N PHE A 98 -3.45 -6.85 -12.37
CA PHE A 98 -2.20 -7.60 -12.36
C PHE A 98 -1.47 -7.37 -11.04
N VAL A 99 -1.08 -8.46 -10.37
CA VAL A 99 -0.36 -8.45 -9.10
C VAL A 99 1.02 -9.06 -9.30
N TYR A 100 2.05 -8.33 -8.92
CA TYR A 100 3.44 -8.72 -9.11
C TYR A 100 4.21 -8.82 -7.79
N GLU A 101 5.14 -9.76 -7.73
CA GLU A 101 6.27 -9.75 -6.80
C GLU A 101 7.48 -9.18 -7.57
N THR A 102 8.17 -8.19 -6.98
CA THR A 102 9.23 -7.42 -7.65
C THR A 102 10.60 -7.48 -6.95
N GLY A 103 10.71 -8.30 -5.88
CA GLY A 103 11.91 -8.35 -5.04
C GLY A 103 12.11 -7.03 -4.27
N ASP A 104 13.35 -6.59 -4.16
CA ASP A 104 13.72 -5.42 -3.35
C ASP A 104 13.34 -4.07 -3.98
N ALA A 105 13.02 -4.06 -5.27
CA ALA A 105 12.59 -2.85 -5.97
C ALA A 105 11.07 -2.68 -5.93
N ALA A 106 10.57 -1.44 -5.89
CA ALA A 106 9.16 -1.15 -6.13
C ALA A 106 8.70 -1.65 -7.51
N GLY A 107 9.56 -1.55 -8.54
CA GLY A 107 9.38 -2.18 -9.83
C GLY A 107 8.28 -1.58 -10.72
N GLN A 108 7.84 -0.35 -10.46
CA GLN A 108 6.71 0.30 -11.12
C GLN A 108 6.84 0.32 -12.67
N ASN A 109 7.99 0.73 -13.20
CA ASN A 109 8.21 0.79 -14.65
C ASN A 109 8.28 -0.61 -15.26
N MET A 110 8.95 -1.54 -14.59
CA MET A 110 9.06 -2.94 -15.01
C MET A 110 7.67 -3.59 -15.11
N THR A 111 6.84 -3.46 -14.06
CA THR A 111 5.49 -4.04 -14.06
C THR A 111 4.59 -3.40 -15.11
N THR A 112 4.76 -2.09 -15.39
CA THR A 112 4.04 -1.42 -16.49
C THR A 112 4.39 -2.00 -17.82
N THR A 113 5.68 -2.19 -18.12
CA THR A 113 6.16 -2.79 -19.38
C THR A 113 5.66 -4.24 -19.51
N CYS A 114 5.79 -5.05 -18.47
CA CYS A 114 5.30 -6.43 -18.46
C CYS A 114 3.78 -6.50 -18.69
N THR A 115 3.01 -5.65 -18.01
CA THR A 115 1.55 -5.58 -18.20
C THR A 115 1.18 -5.15 -19.61
N TRP A 116 1.89 -4.17 -20.17
CA TRP A 116 1.68 -3.74 -21.55
C TRP A 116 1.82 -4.91 -22.54
N HIS A 117 2.92 -5.66 -22.48
CA HIS A 117 3.12 -6.81 -23.36
C HIS A 117 2.08 -7.92 -23.18
N ALA A 118 1.68 -8.20 -21.93
CA ALA A 118 0.63 -9.15 -21.63
C ALA A 118 -0.73 -8.69 -22.21
N CYS A 119 -1.06 -7.40 -22.08
CA CYS A 119 -2.29 -6.81 -22.62
C CYS A 119 -2.29 -6.82 -24.18
N GLN A 120 -1.16 -6.51 -24.82
CA GLN A 120 -1.06 -6.60 -26.28
C GLN A 120 -1.35 -8.01 -26.80
N TRP A 121 -0.83 -9.03 -26.10
CA TRP A 121 -1.14 -10.41 -26.44
C TRP A 121 -2.63 -10.73 -26.25
N LEU A 122 -3.25 -10.33 -25.13
CA LEU A 122 -4.69 -10.52 -24.88
C LEU A 122 -5.56 -9.87 -25.96
N MET A 123 -5.23 -8.64 -26.34
CA MET A 123 -5.99 -7.90 -27.35
C MET A 123 -5.91 -8.60 -28.72
N LYS A 124 -4.72 -9.05 -29.11
CA LYS A 124 -4.51 -9.81 -30.34
C LYS A 124 -5.27 -11.14 -30.31
N TYR A 125 -5.15 -11.89 -29.21
CA TYR A 125 -5.85 -13.17 -29.02
C TYR A 125 -7.37 -13.01 -29.15
N LEU A 126 -7.95 -12.01 -28.48
CA LEU A 126 -9.37 -11.70 -28.51
C LEU A 126 -9.86 -11.38 -29.93
N GLN A 127 -9.12 -10.55 -30.65
CA GLN A 127 -9.47 -10.17 -32.01
C GLN A 127 -9.42 -11.36 -32.98
N GLU A 128 -8.36 -12.19 -32.90
CA GLU A 128 -8.15 -13.33 -33.83
C GLU A 128 -9.10 -14.51 -33.57
N ARG A 129 -9.48 -14.74 -32.31
CA ARG A 129 -10.24 -15.94 -31.93
C ARG A 129 -11.73 -15.70 -31.70
N HIS A 130 -12.13 -14.50 -31.33
CA HIS A 130 -13.50 -14.19 -30.92
C HIS A 130 -14.16 -13.06 -31.73
N SER A 131 -13.40 -12.40 -32.62
CA SER A 131 -13.89 -11.27 -33.44
C SER A 131 -14.46 -10.11 -32.63
N VAL A 132 -14.07 -9.99 -31.36
CA VAL A 132 -14.50 -8.94 -30.45
C VAL A 132 -13.54 -7.75 -30.57
N ARG A 133 -14.10 -6.55 -30.67
CA ARG A 133 -13.34 -5.31 -30.78
C ARG A 133 -13.25 -4.61 -29.43
N ILE A 134 -12.04 -4.24 -29.06
CA ILE A 134 -11.80 -3.32 -27.93
C ILE A 134 -11.91 -1.90 -28.46
N GLU A 135 -12.85 -1.14 -27.90
CA GLU A 135 -13.09 0.26 -28.28
C GLU A 135 -12.04 1.21 -27.70
N ASN A 136 -11.57 0.91 -26.47
CA ASN A 136 -10.52 1.70 -25.84
C ASN A 136 -9.68 0.84 -24.87
N PHE A 137 -8.41 1.22 -24.69
CA PHE A 137 -7.47 0.59 -23.78
C PHE A 137 -6.62 1.63 -23.08
N LEU A 138 -6.58 1.56 -21.76
CA LEU A 138 -5.71 2.37 -20.92
C LEU A 138 -4.84 1.45 -20.07
N ILE A 139 -3.52 1.65 -20.09
CA ILE A 139 -2.58 0.82 -19.29
C ILE A 139 -2.75 1.02 -17.78
N GLU A 140 -3.39 2.09 -17.36
CA GLU A 140 -3.74 2.37 -15.97
C GLU A 140 -5.14 2.96 -15.88
N GLY A 141 -6.06 2.21 -15.28
CA GLY A 141 -7.48 2.56 -15.11
C GLY A 141 -7.81 3.17 -13.75
N ASN A 142 -6.84 3.65 -13.00
CA ASN A 142 -6.98 4.24 -11.65
C ASN A 142 -7.44 3.29 -10.52
N MET A 143 -7.60 2.00 -10.80
CA MET A 143 -7.99 1.02 -9.79
C MET A 143 -6.78 0.41 -9.05
N SER A 144 -5.55 0.77 -9.42
CA SER A 144 -4.31 0.31 -8.75
C SER A 144 -4.08 0.99 -7.39
N GLY A 145 -4.65 2.17 -7.18
CA GLY A 145 -4.37 3.01 -6.01
C GLY A 145 -3.05 3.76 -6.07
N ASP A 146 -2.36 3.75 -7.22
CA ASP A 146 -1.07 4.41 -7.46
C ASP A 146 -1.15 5.90 -7.10
N LYS A 147 -0.38 6.32 -6.08
CA LYS A 147 -0.31 7.70 -5.55
C LYS A 147 -1.68 8.25 -5.12
N LYS A 148 -2.53 7.40 -4.56
CA LYS A 148 -3.88 7.77 -4.10
C LYS A 148 -4.24 7.12 -2.78
N VAL A 149 -4.92 7.88 -1.93
CA VAL A 149 -5.53 7.37 -0.69
C VAL A 149 -6.81 6.62 -1.03
N ASN A 150 -6.90 5.34 -0.63
CA ASN A 150 -8.09 4.52 -0.88
C ASN A 150 -8.19 3.35 0.09
N TYR A 151 -9.40 2.81 0.27
CA TYR A 151 -9.66 1.66 1.15
C TYR A 151 -9.01 0.36 0.67
N GLN A 152 -8.80 0.20 -0.63
CA GLN A 152 -8.14 -1.00 -1.17
C GLN A 152 -6.72 -1.18 -0.61
N SER A 153 -6.05 -0.10 -0.22
CA SER A 153 -4.73 -0.16 0.41
C SER A 153 -4.71 -1.10 1.61
N PHE A 154 -5.77 -1.13 2.44
CA PHE A 154 -5.85 -2.03 3.59
C PHE A 154 -6.03 -3.51 3.23
N ILE A 155 -6.63 -3.81 2.08
CA ILE A 155 -6.96 -5.19 1.70
C ILE A 155 -5.92 -5.71 0.71
N ALA A 156 -5.68 -4.96 -0.34
CA ALA A 156 -5.01 -5.42 -1.54
C ALA A 156 -4.15 -4.34 -2.23
N GLY A 157 -3.69 -3.32 -1.49
CA GLY A 157 -2.86 -2.23 -2.01
C GLY A 157 -1.50 -2.69 -2.54
N ARG A 158 -0.88 -1.85 -3.36
CA ARG A 158 0.51 -2.01 -3.77
C ARG A 158 1.46 -1.63 -2.64
N GLY A 159 2.73 -2.00 -2.77
CA GLY A 159 3.78 -1.71 -1.79
C GLY A 159 3.89 -2.78 -0.71
N THR A 160 4.59 -2.42 0.34
CA THR A 160 4.92 -3.29 1.46
C THR A 160 3.91 -3.09 2.59
N ARG A 161 3.26 -4.17 3.01
CA ARG A 161 2.41 -4.18 4.19
C ARG A 161 3.25 -4.53 5.41
N VAL A 162 3.31 -3.60 6.36
CA VAL A 162 4.09 -3.74 7.59
C VAL A 162 3.18 -3.66 8.79
N SER A 163 3.37 -4.55 9.75
CA SER A 163 2.84 -4.41 11.10
C SER A 163 3.99 -4.16 12.06
N ALA A 164 3.84 -3.17 12.93
CA ALA A 164 4.81 -2.85 13.97
C ALA A 164 4.13 -2.71 15.33
N GLU A 165 4.85 -3.04 16.39
CA GLU A 165 4.35 -2.94 17.77
C GLU A 165 5.44 -2.51 18.73
N ALA A 166 5.04 -1.91 19.84
CA ALA A 166 5.90 -1.58 20.97
C ALA A 166 5.12 -1.66 22.27
N PHE A 167 5.82 -2.04 23.35
CA PHE A 167 5.36 -1.85 24.72
C PHE A 167 6.05 -0.60 25.29
N ILE A 168 5.30 0.23 26.05
CA ILE A 168 5.85 1.41 26.71
C ILE A 168 5.38 1.35 28.18
N SER A 169 6.35 1.29 29.11
CA SER A 169 6.03 1.20 30.54
C SER A 169 5.34 2.48 31.05
N THR A 170 4.50 2.34 32.08
CA THR A 170 3.81 3.47 32.72
C THR A 170 4.80 4.55 33.14
N GLU A 171 5.94 4.19 33.74
CA GLU A 171 6.99 5.13 34.16
C GLU A 171 7.52 5.96 32.98
N VAL A 172 7.80 5.32 31.81
CA VAL A 172 8.28 6.01 30.62
C VAL A 172 7.19 6.87 30.00
N LEU A 173 5.94 6.40 29.96
CA LEU A 173 4.79 7.19 29.51
C LEU A 173 4.66 8.50 30.30
N GLU A 174 4.67 8.42 31.61
CA GLU A 174 4.53 9.59 32.49
C GLU A 174 5.75 10.53 32.40
N ARG A 175 6.95 9.97 32.40
CA ARG A 175 8.19 10.75 32.39
C ARG A 175 8.46 11.40 31.04
N VAL A 176 8.29 10.67 29.93
CA VAL A 176 8.67 11.11 28.57
C VAL A 176 7.49 11.69 27.81
N LEU A 177 6.33 11.01 27.81
CA LEU A 177 5.17 11.41 27.03
C LEU A 177 4.19 12.27 27.84
N LYS A 178 4.33 12.33 29.18
CA LYS A 178 3.49 13.13 30.11
C LYS A 178 2.01 12.71 30.11
N VAL A 179 1.76 11.42 29.94
CA VAL A 179 0.40 10.83 29.94
C VAL A 179 0.39 9.49 30.69
N THR A 180 -0.79 9.08 31.19
CA THR A 180 -1.00 7.70 31.67
C THR A 180 -1.45 6.79 30.53
N PRO A 181 -1.35 5.44 30.67
CA PRO A 181 -1.90 4.49 29.70
C PRO A 181 -3.38 4.75 29.38
N GLU A 182 -4.21 5.00 30.40
CA GLU A 182 -5.65 5.24 30.25
C GLU A 182 -5.94 6.53 29.49
N GLN A 183 -5.19 7.59 29.77
CA GLN A 183 -5.30 8.85 29.02
C GLN A 183 -4.95 8.65 27.55
N MET A 184 -3.90 7.90 27.23
CA MET A 184 -3.51 7.62 25.85
C MET A 184 -4.60 6.83 25.12
N VAL A 185 -5.14 5.78 25.72
CA VAL A 185 -6.25 5.00 25.17
C VAL A 185 -7.48 5.87 24.93
N LYS A 186 -7.86 6.69 25.92
CA LYS A 186 -9.01 7.60 25.79
C LYS A 186 -8.80 8.62 24.66
N CYS A 187 -7.63 9.22 24.55
CA CYS A 187 -7.31 10.15 23.46
C CYS A 187 -7.41 9.46 22.09
N ASN A 188 -6.88 8.25 21.97
CA ASN A 188 -6.98 7.46 20.74
C ASN A 188 -8.44 7.18 20.36
N GLN A 189 -9.27 6.74 21.30
CA GLN A 189 -10.69 6.46 21.07
C GLN A 189 -11.46 7.72 20.64
N LEU A 190 -11.23 8.86 21.30
CA LEU A 190 -11.87 10.12 20.95
C LEU A 190 -11.43 10.61 19.56
N GLY A 191 -10.14 10.49 19.24
CA GLY A 191 -9.62 10.82 17.92
C GLY A 191 -10.20 9.96 16.79
N MET A 192 -10.44 8.68 17.05
CA MET A 192 -11.09 7.78 16.08
C MET A 192 -12.51 8.22 15.73
N VAL A 193 -13.27 8.76 16.69
CA VAL A 193 -14.63 9.30 16.42
C VAL A 193 -14.55 10.45 15.42
N GLY A 194 -13.62 11.39 15.62
CA GLY A 194 -13.39 12.49 14.67
C GLY A 194 -12.93 12.02 13.29
N ALA A 195 -12.03 11.04 13.25
CA ALA A 195 -11.56 10.43 12.00
C ALA A 195 -12.71 9.78 11.21
N CYS A 196 -13.59 9.04 11.88
CA CYS A 196 -14.78 8.46 11.24
C CYS A 196 -15.72 9.53 10.68
N GLN A 197 -15.95 10.62 11.45
CA GLN A 197 -16.79 11.72 11.01
C GLN A 197 -16.24 12.47 9.80
N SER A 198 -14.92 12.60 9.70
CA SER A 198 -14.25 13.27 8.57
C SER A 198 -14.06 12.35 7.35
N GLY A 199 -14.41 11.07 7.45
CA GLY A 199 -14.20 10.09 6.37
C GLY A 199 -12.73 9.71 6.17
N MET A 200 -11.90 9.81 7.21
CA MET A 200 -10.48 9.41 7.14
C MET A 200 -10.36 7.91 6.82
N ILE A 201 -9.45 7.59 5.92
CA ILE A 201 -9.11 6.20 5.60
C ILE A 201 -7.99 5.73 6.53
N GLY A 202 -8.34 4.84 7.46
CA GLY A 202 -7.50 4.48 8.60
C GLY A 202 -7.49 5.57 9.67
N TYR A 203 -6.80 5.29 10.77
CA TYR A 203 -6.63 6.27 11.85
C TYR A 203 -5.18 6.29 12.31
N ASN A 204 -4.56 7.42 12.17
CA ASN A 204 -3.21 7.72 12.67
C ASN A 204 -3.09 9.22 12.96
N ILE A 205 -1.99 9.64 13.57
CA ILE A 205 -1.81 11.05 13.96
C ILE A 205 -0.94 11.78 12.94
N ASN A 206 0.28 11.30 12.67
CA ASN A 206 1.28 12.03 11.87
C ASN A 206 2.10 11.13 10.97
N THR A 207 1.55 10.00 10.53
CA THR A 207 2.26 9.07 9.65
C THR A 207 2.74 9.75 8.37
N ALA A 208 1.90 10.62 7.77
CA ALA A 208 2.26 11.37 6.56
C ALA A 208 3.51 12.24 6.76
N ASN A 209 3.62 12.93 7.90
CA ASN A 209 4.77 13.79 8.21
C ASN A 209 6.07 12.96 8.29
N VAL A 210 6.03 11.81 8.99
CA VAL A 210 7.18 10.92 9.16
C VAL A 210 7.59 10.28 7.83
N ILE A 211 6.64 9.73 7.09
CA ILE A 211 6.91 9.11 5.78
C ILE A 211 7.45 10.15 4.78
N ALA A 212 6.86 11.34 4.73
CA ALA A 212 7.36 12.42 3.87
C ALA A 212 8.79 12.82 4.21
N ALA A 213 9.13 12.92 5.49
CA ALA A 213 10.47 13.26 5.93
C ALA A 213 11.51 12.18 5.56
N ILE A 214 11.15 10.91 5.68
CA ILE A 214 12.00 9.79 5.27
C ILE A 214 12.15 9.76 3.74
N PHE A 215 11.07 9.84 2.99
CA PHE A 215 11.09 9.81 1.52
C PHE A 215 11.92 10.95 0.94
N THR A 216 11.77 12.16 1.50
CA THR A 216 12.58 13.32 1.09
C THR A 216 14.07 13.07 1.35
N ALA A 217 14.43 12.54 2.52
CA ALA A 217 15.82 12.32 2.89
C ALA A 217 16.49 11.16 2.14
N THR A 218 15.70 10.17 1.66
CA THR A 218 16.20 8.97 0.99
C THR A 218 16.05 9.01 -0.53
N GLY A 219 15.46 10.08 -1.09
CA GLY A 219 15.23 10.21 -2.53
C GLY A 219 14.12 9.33 -3.08
N GLN A 220 13.19 8.88 -2.23
CA GLN A 220 12.00 8.16 -2.66
C GLN A 220 11.00 9.13 -3.32
N ASP A 221 10.15 8.62 -4.21
CA ASP A 221 9.09 9.39 -4.86
C ASP A 221 8.10 9.95 -3.82
N ILE A 222 8.17 11.26 -3.58
CA ILE A 222 7.36 11.93 -2.55
C ILE A 222 5.85 11.79 -2.81
N ALA A 223 5.40 11.61 -4.05
CA ALA A 223 3.99 11.41 -4.35
C ALA A 223 3.45 10.08 -3.80
N CYS A 224 4.31 9.10 -3.55
CA CYS A 224 3.94 7.84 -2.90
C CYS A 224 3.58 8.00 -1.41
N VAL A 225 3.76 9.18 -0.81
CA VAL A 225 3.26 9.50 0.53
C VAL A 225 1.75 9.32 0.63
N HIS A 226 1.00 9.54 -0.46
CA HIS A 226 -0.46 9.39 -0.45
C HIS A 226 -0.91 8.01 0.05
N GLU A 227 -0.47 6.92 -0.55
CA GLU A 227 -0.81 5.57 -0.11
C GLU A 227 0.04 5.09 1.06
N SER A 228 1.32 5.49 1.11
CA SER A 228 2.26 5.03 2.14
C SER A 228 1.95 5.56 3.54
N SER A 229 1.23 6.68 3.64
CA SER A 229 0.83 7.28 4.91
C SER A 229 -0.52 6.80 5.43
N VAL A 230 -1.24 6.00 4.65
CA VAL A 230 -2.43 5.31 5.15
C VAL A 230 -2.00 4.32 6.23
N ALA A 231 -2.50 4.50 7.44
CA ALA A 231 -2.10 3.68 8.57
C ALA A 231 -3.25 3.54 9.56
N GLN A 232 -3.23 2.44 10.33
CA GLN A 232 -4.14 2.24 11.44
C GLN A 232 -3.32 2.07 12.72
N LEU A 233 -3.46 3.00 13.63
CA LEU A 233 -2.92 2.95 14.98
C LEU A 233 -3.92 2.26 15.93
N HIS A 234 -3.41 1.39 16.78
CA HIS A 234 -4.14 0.81 17.91
C HIS A 234 -3.30 0.95 19.18
N VAL A 235 -3.95 1.32 20.28
CA VAL A 235 -3.33 1.36 21.60
C VAL A 235 -4.25 0.71 22.62
N GLN A 236 -3.64 0.02 23.59
CA GLN A 236 -4.34 -0.68 24.65
C GLN A 236 -3.57 -0.54 25.97
N SER A 237 -4.28 -0.23 27.06
CA SER A 237 -3.71 -0.32 28.41
C SER A 237 -3.55 -1.79 28.77
N VAL A 238 -2.37 -2.16 29.23
CA VAL A 238 -2.00 -3.50 29.66
C VAL A 238 -1.30 -3.43 31.00
N GLU A 239 -1.09 -4.59 31.65
CA GLU A 239 -0.38 -4.61 32.92
C GLU A 239 1.03 -3.97 32.78
N GLY A 240 1.29 -2.97 33.60
CA GLY A 240 2.55 -2.24 33.65
C GLY A 240 2.76 -1.16 32.58
N GLY A 241 1.79 -0.93 31.67
CA GLY A 241 1.98 0.12 30.67
C GLY A 241 0.97 0.14 29.52
N LEU A 242 1.48 0.47 28.33
CA LEU A 242 0.73 0.61 27.09
C LEU A 242 1.31 -0.33 26.03
N TYR A 243 0.46 -1.13 25.43
CA TYR A 243 0.73 -1.77 24.14
C TYR A 243 0.29 -0.85 23.02
N ALA A 244 1.15 -0.60 22.08
CA ALA A 244 0.86 0.17 20.86
C ALA A 244 1.22 -0.63 19.63
N SER A 245 0.35 -0.64 18.63
CA SER A 245 0.63 -1.26 17.33
C SER A 245 0.15 -0.39 16.18
N MET A 246 0.82 -0.51 15.05
CA MET A 246 0.49 0.22 13.83
C MET A 246 0.60 -0.72 12.63
N ILE A 247 -0.38 -0.64 11.74
CA ILE A 247 -0.28 -1.23 10.42
C ILE A 247 -0.12 -0.15 9.37
N LEU A 248 0.90 -0.32 8.51
CA LEU A 248 1.13 0.43 7.28
C LEU A 248 0.80 -0.52 6.13
N PRO A 249 -0.37 -0.39 5.49
CA PRO A 249 -0.84 -1.41 4.56
C PRO A 249 -0.19 -1.35 3.18
N ALA A 250 0.40 -0.22 2.79
CA ALA A 250 0.83 0.09 1.44
C ALA A 250 2.06 1.02 1.37
N LEU A 251 3.10 0.69 2.13
CA LEU A 251 4.36 1.44 2.12
C LEU A 251 5.11 1.13 0.82
N VAL A 252 5.29 2.15 -0.04
CA VAL A 252 5.91 2.02 -1.37
C VAL A 252 7.33 2.56 -1.36
#